data_0277c517d82f4e5f19e7fb03934f1939
#
_entry.id   0277c517d82f4e5f19e7fb03934f1939
#
_cell.length_a   1.000
_cell.length_b   1.000
_cell.length_c   1.000
_cell.angle_alpha   90.00
_cell.angle_beta   90.00
_cell.angle_gamma   90.00
#
_symmetry.space_group_name_H-M   'P 1'
#
loop_
_entity.id
_entity.type
_entity.pdbx_description
1 polymer ?
#
loop_
_entity_poly.entity_id
_entity_poly.type
_entity_poly.pdbx_seq_one_letter_code
_entity_poly.pdbx_strand_id
1 'polypeptide(L)'
;QARAMEAAGATIIDSGGESTRPGAPDVNLDEELERVVPVVEALRAQSDIVISIDTSKAPVMREALAVGGDLINDVRALQEPGCREVVAEYGVPVCLMHMQGQPRTMQANPHYEDLFTDIENFFTQQIAACEAAGISRDKILLDPGFGFGKTLQHNYQLLNELERFHRFNMPLLVGMSRKSMIGNLTGQPVDKRLAGSLAVATVAA
;
A
#
# COMPACT_ATOMS: atom_id res chain seq x y z
N GLN A 1 -17.25 -7.33 -8.06
CA GLN A 1 -15.86 -7.79 -8.18
C GLN A 1 -15.33 -8.30 -6.84
N ALA A 2 -15.44 -7.57 -5.70
CA ALA A 2 -14.94 -7.96 -4.37
C ALA A 2 -15.42 -9.37 -3.96
N ARG A 3 -16.73 -9.67 -4.09
CA ARG A 3 -17.31 -11.00 -3.81
C ARG A 3 -16.70 -12.12 -4.68
N ALA A 4 -16.36 -11.83 -5.93
CA ALA A 4 -15.69 -12.82 -6.79
C ALA A 4 -14.23 -13.05 -6.36
N MET A 5 -13.55 -12.04 -5.87
CA MET A 5 -12.19 -12.15 -5.32
C MET A 5 -12.20 -12.94 -4.01
N GLU A 6 -13.15 -12.68 -3.12
CA GLU A 6 -13.35 -13.43 -1.88
C GLU A 6 -13.63 -14.92 -2.18
N ALA A 7 -14.55 -15.22 -3.09
CA ALA A 7 -14.85 -16.59 -3.52
C ALA A 7 -13.65 -17.29 -4.19
N ALA A 8 -12.71 -16.53 -4.75
CA ALA A 8 -11.46 -17.02 -5.32
C ALA A 8 -10.34 -17.18 -4.27
N GLY A 9 -10.62 -16.90 -2.98
CA GLY A 9 -9.68 -17.10 -1.89
C GLY A 9 -8.94 -15.85 -1.40
N ALA A 10 -9.36 -14.65 -1.81
CA ALA A 10 -8.82 -13.44 -1.20
C ALA A 10 -9.19 -13.38 0.28
N THR A 11 -8.24 -12.98 1.12
CA THR A 11 -8.43 -12.81 2.57
C THR A 11 -8.57 -11.35 2.97
N ILE A 12 -8.12 -10.44 2.11
CA ILE A 12 -8.25 -8.99 2.27
C ILE A 12 -8.73 -8.41 0.94
N ILE A 13 -9.69 -7.50 0.99
CA ILE A 13 -10.10 -6.69 -0.17
C ILE A 13 -9.59 -5.27 0.04
N ASP A 14 -8.72 -4.81 -0.85
CA ASP A 14 -8.19 -3.44 -0.84
C ASP A 14 -9.06 -2.55 -1.73
N SER A 15 -9.62 -1.49 -1.15
CA SER A 15 -10.55 -0.57 -1.80
C SER A 15 -10.02 0.85 -1.77
N GLY A 16 -9.84 1.45 -2.94
CA GLY A 16 -9.38 2.83 -3.08
C GLY A 16 -10.15 3.60 -4.14
N GLY A 17 -10.28 4.91 -3.93
CA GLY A 17 -10.98 5.82 -4.84
C GLY A 17 -10.06 6.63 -5.75
N GLU A 18 -8.77 6.69 -5.45
CA GLU A 18 -7.75 7.41 -6.20
C GLU A 18 -6.69 6.46 -6.75
N SER A 19 -6.30 6.64 -8.00
CA SER A 19 -5.24 5.82 -8.60
C SER A 19 -3.86 6.38 -8.29
N THR A 20 -2.99 5.56 -7.71
CA THR A 20 -1.59 5.89 -7.40
C THR A 20 -0.62 5.58 -8.54
N ARG A 21 -1.13 5.25 -9.74
CA ARG A 21 -0.30 5.00 -10.94
C ARG A 21 0.35 6.29 -11.42
N PRO A 22 1.59 6.22 -11.97
CA PRO A 22 2.23 7.38 -12.57
C PRO A 22 1.32 8.08 -13.58
N GLY A 23 1.16 9.41 -13.45
CA GLY A 23 0.35 10.21 -14.36
C GLY A 23 -1.17 10.15 -14.14
N ALA A 24 -1.66 9.43 -13.14
CA ALA A 24 -3.08 9.47 -12.81
C ALA A 24 -3.50 10.88 -12.34
N PRO A 25 -4.71 11.34 -12.70
CA PRO A 25 -5.24 12.61 -12.19
C PRO A 25 -5.52 12.52 -10.69
N ASP A 26 -5.42 13.66 -9.99
CA ASP A 26 -5.88 13.74 -8.61
C ASP A 26 -7.39 13.58 -8.54
N VAL A 27 -7.85 12.95 -7.49
CA VAL A 27 -9.27 12.85 -7.16
C VAL A 27 -9.53 13.77 -5.97
N ASN A 28 -10.54 14.62 -6.08
CA ASN A 28 -10.91 15.50 -4.97
C ASN A 28 -11.55 14.69 -3.82
N LEU A 29 -11.66 15.30 -2.65
CA LEU A 29 -12.15 14.64 -1.44
C LEU A 29 -13.56 14.06 -1.62
N ASP A 30 -14.49 14.86 -2.12
CA ASP A 30 -15.91 14.45 -2.25
C ASP A 30 -16.04 13.26 -3.21
N GLU A 31 -15.34 13.32 -4.33
CA GLU A 31 -15.33 12.23 -5.32
C GLU A 31 -14.72 10.95 -4.75
N GLU A 32 -13.66 11.03 -3.93
CA GLU A 32 -13.06 9.85 -3.31
C GLU A 32 -14.01 9.24 -2.27
N LEU A 33 -14.66 10.06 -1.45
CA LEU A 33 -15.69 9.61 -0.51
C LEU A 33 -16.85 8.91 -1.23
N GLU A 34 -17.36 9.48 -2.32
CA GLU A 34 -18.44 8.89 -3.14
C GLU A 34 -18.02 7.53 -3.75
N ARG A 35 -16.76 7.33 -4.05
CA ARG A 35 -16.25 6.08 -4.62
C ARG A 35 -16.00 5.01 -3.57
N VAL A 36 -15.49 5.37 -2.39
CA VAL A 36 -15.00 4.41 -1.39
C VAL A 36 -16.09 4.02 -0.40
N VAL A 37 -16.75 4.99 0.23
CA VAL A 37 -17.65 4.73 1.37
C VAL A 37 -18.80 3.79 1.02
N PRO A 38 -19.56 4.00 -0.09
CA PRO A 38 -20.67 3.10 -0.44
C PRO A 38 -20.19 1.66 -0.78
N VAL A 39 -18.97 1.50 -1.30
CA VAL A 39 -18.41 0.19 -1.61
C VAL A 39 -18.07 -0.57 -0.33
N VAL A 40 -17.43 0.11 0.64
CA VAL A 40 -17.10 -0.47 1.95
C VAL A 40 -18.37 -0.89 2.69
N GLU A 41 -19.36 0.00 2.79
CA GLU A 41 -20.64 -0.27 3.44
C GLU A 41 -21.37 -1.47 2.80
N ALA A 42 -21.48 -1.49 1.46
CA ALA A 42 -22.14 -2.57 0.74
C ALA A 42 -21.39 -3.91 0.86
N LEU A 43 -20.06 -3.88 0.94
CA LEU A 43 -19.26 -5.10 1.12
C LEU A 43 -19.41 -5.62 2.55
N ARG A 44 -19.31 -4.75 3.55
CA ARG A 44 -19.46 -5.12 4.96
C ARG A 44 -20.85 -5.69 5.26
N ALA A 45 -21.90 -5.17 4.64
CA ALA A 45 -23.27 -5.71 4.78
C ALA A 45 -23.42 -7.17 4.28
N GLN A 46 -22.45 -7.71 3.53
CA GLN A 46 -22.55 -9.00 2.86
C GLN A 46 -21.38 -9.95 3.17
N SER A 47 -20.32 -9.48 3.88
CA SER A 47 -19.10 -10.27 4.10
C SER A 47 -18.35 -9.78 5.35
N ASP A 48 -17.73 -10.73 6.05
CA ASP A 48 -16.83 -10.48 7.17
C ASP A 48 -15.34 -10.41 6.73
N ILE A 49 -15.09 -10.38 5.41
CA ILE A 49 -13.72 -10.26 4.88
C ILE A 49 -13.04 -8.99 5.38
N VAL A 50 -11.73 -9.04 5.59
CA VAL A 50 -10.96 -7.83 5.95
C VAL A 50 -11.00 -6.83 4.81
N ILE A 51 -11.44 -5.60 5.11
CA ILE A 51 -11.51 -4.50 4.14
C ILE A 51 -10.38 -3.52 4.42
N SER A 52 -9.43 -3.44 3.51
CA SER A 52 -8.36 -2.47 3.48
C SER A 52 -8.80 -1.22 2.70
N ILE A 53 -8.45 -0.04 3.21
CA ILE A 53 -8.80 1.24 2.60
C ILE A 53 -7.53 1.90 2.06
N ASP A 54 -7.38 1.92 0.72
CA ASP A 54 -6.25 2.57 0.03
C ASP A 54 -6.55 4.05 -0.14
N THR A 55 -6.07 4.86 0.80
CA THR A 55 -6.22 6.32 0.77
C THR A 55 -5.13 7.01 1.59
N SER A 56 -4.81 8.25 1.21
CA SER A 56 -3.93 9.16 1.96
C SER A 56 -4.68 10.37 2.53
N LYS A 57 -6.03 10.32 2.58
CA LYS A 57 -6.84 11.44 3.05
C LYS A 57 -7.56 11.10 4.37
N ALA A 58 -7.23 11.79 5.44
CA ALA A 58 -7.82 11.57 6.77
C ALA A 58 -9.36 11.54 6.79
N PRO A 59 -10.09 12.42 6.09
CA PRO A 59 -11.55 12.33 6.05
C PRO A 59 -12.06 11.03 5.38
N VAL A 60 -11.39 10.54 4.31
CA VAL A 60 -11.77 9.28 3.64
C VAL A 60 -11.51 8.10 4.59
N MET A 61 -10.35 8.09 5.28
CA MET A 61 -10.05 7.08 6.31
C MET A 61 -11.16 7.02 7.35
N ARG A 62 -11.55 8.18 7.90
CA ARG A 62 -12.57 8.28 8.96
C ARG A 62 -13.92 7.73 8.51
N GLU A 63 -14.44 8.19 7.38
CA GLU A 63 -15.75 7.77 6.89
C GLU A 63 -15.76 6.29 6.47
N ALA A 64 -14.70 5.80 5.81
CA ALA A 64 -14.60 4.40 5.42
C ALA A 64 -14.48 3.46 6.63
N LEU A 65 -13.73 3.86 7.68
CA LEU A 65 -13.64 3.09 8.92
C LEU A 65 -14.98 3.07 9.68
N ALA A 66 -15.70 4.20 9.68
CA ALA A 66 -17.01 4.29 10.33
C ALA A 66 -18.06 3.34 9.74
N VAL A 67 -17.96 3.00 8.45
CA VAL A 67 -18.87 2.07 7.76
C VAL A 67 -18.35 0.64 7.65
N GLY A 68 -17.19 0.32 8.29
CA GLY A 68 -16.72 -1.06 8.43
C GLY A 68 -15.41 -1.39 7.72
N GLY A 69 -14.56 -0.41 7.42
CA GLY A 69 -13.15 -0.66 7.07
C GLY A 69 -12.38 -1.20 8.27
N ASP A 70 -11.38 -2.06 8.01
CA ASP A 70 -10.61 -2.76 9.06
C ASP A 70 -9.14 -2.38 9.10
N LEU A 71 -8.58 -1.90 7.97
CA LEU A 71 -7.16 -1.62 7.77
C LEU A 71 -7.01 -0.35 6.92
N ILE A 72 -6.04 0.48 7.23
CA ILE A 72 -5.62 1.57 6.33
C ILE A 72 -4.38 1.15 5.57
N ASN A 73 -4.41 1.28 4.24
CA ASN A 73 -3.28 1.12 3.34
C ASN A 73 -2.92 2.48 2.76
N ASP A 74 -1.82 3.10 3.24
CA ASP A 74 -1.48 4.45 2.83
C ASP A 74 -0.13 4.52 2.13
N VAL A 75 -0.18 4.79 0.82
CA VAL A 75 1.01 4.97 -0.03
C VAL A 75 1.89 6.16 0.39
N ARG A 76 1.38 7.06 1.24
CA ARG A 76 2.12 8.19 1.82
C ARG A 76 2.52 7.95 3.28
N ALA A 77 2.30 6.76 3.82
CA ALA A 77 2.71 6.35 5.17
C ALA A 77 2.25 7.32 6.27
N LEU A 78 1.00 7.76 6.23
CA LEU A 78 0.36 8.68 7.18
C LEU A 78 1.08 10.04 7.32
N GLN A 79 1.74 10.51 6.26
CA GLN A 79 2.43 11.80 6.30
C GLN A 79 1.49 12.99 6.09
N GLU A 80 0.30 12.75 5.53
CA GLU A 80 -0.69 13.81 5.36
C GLU A 80 -1.35 14.18 6.71
N PRO A 81 -1.70 15.47 6.90
CA PRO A 81 -2.27 15.93 8.17
C PRO A 81 -3.54 15.18 8.59
N GLY A 82 -3.64 14.81 9.85
CA GLY A 82 -4.81 14.14 10.44
C GLY A 82 -4.86 12.63 10.23
N CYS A 83 -4.01 12.05 9.37
CA CYS A 83 -4.06 10.61 9.07
C CYS A 83 -3.66 9.76 10.28
N ARG A 84 -2.58 10.12 10.99
CA ARG A 84 -2.12 9.40 12.19
C ARG A 84 -3.15 9.45 13.31
N GLU A 85 -3.75 10.61 13.49
CA GLU A 85 -4.77 10.85 14.51
C GLU A 85 -6.01 9.97 14.27
N VAL A 86 -6.46 9.83 13.02
CA VAL A 86 -7.57 8.95 12.68
C VAL A 86 -7.23 7.49 12.94
N VAL A 87 -6.07 7.01 12.49
CA VAL A 87 -5.65 5.62 12.72
C VAL A 87 -5.51 5.32 14.21
N ALA A 88 -4.94 6.25 15.00
CA ALA A 88 -4.83 6.10 16.44
C ALA A 88 -6.19 6.08 17.13
N GLU A 89 -7.13 6.96 16.73
CA GLU A 89 -8.48 7.04 17.27
C GLU A 89 -9.27 5.74 17.06
N TYR A 90 -9.20 5.17 15.84
CA TYR A 90 -9.90 3.94 15.52
C TYR A 90 -9.16 2.68 15.98
N GLY A 91 -7.87 2.76 16.27
CA GLY A 91 -7.05 1.64 16.73
C GLY A 91 -6.94 0.49 15.73
N VAL A 92 -7.08 0.79 14.44
CA VAL A 92 -6.99 -0.20 13.35
C VAL A 92 -5.55 -0.42 12.91
N PRO A 93 -5.23 -1.57 12.27
CA PRO A 93 -3.97 -1.78 11.59
C PRO A 93 -3.73 -0.76 10.46
N VAL A 94 -2.45 -0.50 10.17
CA VAL A 94 -2.05 0.38 9.06
C VAL A 94 -0.85 -0.20 8.31
N CYS A 95 -0.89 -0.13 6.98
CA CYS A 95 0.25 -0.39 6.12
C CYS A 95 0.94 0.92 5.75
N LEU A 96 2.22 1.03 6.11
CA LEU A 96 3.07 2.17 5.78
C LEU A 96 3.91 1.81 4.56
N MET A 97 3.64 2.45 3.42
CA MET A 97 4.40 2.18 2.20
C MET A 97 5.53 3.20 1.99
N HIS A 98 6.70 2.70 1.58
CA HIS A 98 7.81 3.53 1.14
C HIS A 98 7.68 3.93 -0.32
N MET A 99 7.75 5.24 -0.57
CA MET A 99 7.82 5.82 -1.91
C MET A 99 8.86 6.94 -1.94
N GLN A 100 9.67 7.01 -3.00
CA GLN A 100 10.50 8.17 -3.26
C GLN A 100 9.76 9.15 -4.16
N GLY A 101 9.64 10.41 -3.74
CA GLY A 101 8.92 11.44 -4.48
C GLY A 101 7.41 11.38 -4.29
N GLN A 102 6.67 11.73 -5.33
CA GLN A 102 5.21 11.75 -5.36
C GLN A 102 4.70 10.80 -6.44
N PRO A 103 3.49 10.23 -6.34
CA PRO A 103 2.98 9.26 -7.32
C PRO A 103 3.12 9.71 -8.76
N ARG A 104 2.91 10.99 -9.05
CA ARG A 104 3.01 11.56 -10.41
C ARG A 104 4.41 11.65 -10.97
N THR A 105 5.40 11.92 -10.12
CA THR A 105 6.78 12.23 -10.54
C THR A 105 7.79 11.18 -10.13
N MET A 106 7.41 10.21 -9.30
CA MET A 106 8.29 9.21 -8.70
C MET A 106 9.12 8.40 -9.70
N GLN A 107 8.67 8.27 -10.94
CA GLN A 107 9.38 7.50 -11.97
C GLN A 107 10.25 8.37 -12.91
N ALA A 108 10.28 9.69 -12.73
CA ALA A 108 11.03 10.57 -13.62
C ALA A 108 12.55 10.39 -13.47
N ASN A 109 13.05 10.25 -12.24
CA ASN A 109 14.46 10.02 -11.97
C ASN A 109 14.66 9.40 -10.57
N PRO A 110 14.25 8.15 -10.33
CA PRO A 110 14.44 7.51 -9.03
C PRO A 110 15.94 7.27 -8.78
N HIS A 111 16.45 7.83 -7.68
CA HIS A 111 17.86 7.76 -7.31
C HIS A 111 18.00 7.50 -5.81
N TYR A 112 18.85 6.54 -5.46
CA TYR A 112 19.23 6.19 -4.09
C TYR A 112 20.75 6.16 -3.99
N GLU A 113 21.31 6.72 -2.92
CA GLU A 113 22.73 6.51 -2.60
C GLU A 113 22.92 5.08 -2.09
N ASP A 114 22.06 4.65 -1.16
CA ASP A 114 21.91 3.27 -0.74
C ASP A 114 20.42 2.95 -0.56
N LEU A 115 19.89 2.09 -1.43
CA LEU A 115 18.47 1.75 -1.50
C LEU A 115 17.92 1.27 -0.15
N PHE A 116 18.64 0.37 0.49
CA PHE A 116 18.15 -0.25 1.73
C PHE A 116 18.26 0.68 2.92
N THR A 117 19.38 1.37 3.06
CA THR A 117 19.57 2.36 4.12
C THR A 117 18.51 3.45 4.06
N ASP A 118 18.16 3.94 2.87
CA ASP A 118 17.16 4.98 2.69
C ASP A 118 15.76 4.48 3.09
N ILE A 119 15.38 3.26 2.66
CA ILE A 119 14.10 2.66 3.02
C ILE A 119 14.04 2.33 4.52
N GLU A 120 15.11 1.79 5.09
CA GLU A 120 15.19 1.47 6.52
C GLU A 120 15.09 2.72 7.39
N ASN A 121 15.76 3.80 7.00
CA ASN A 121 15.65 5.10 7.67
C ASN A 121 14.24 5.68 7.60
N PHE A 122 13.61 5.59 6.43
CA PHE A 122 12.22 6.00 6.25
C PHE A 122 11.29 5.23 7.20
N PHE A 123 11.36 3.91 7.21
CA PHE A 123 10.52 3.11 8.11
C PHE A 123 10.79 3.43 9.58
N THR A 124 12.05 3.57 9.97
CA THR A 124 12.41 3.93 11.35
C THR A 124 11.73 5.24 11.77
N GLN A 125 11.74 6.26 10.90
CA GLN A 125 11.12 7.55 11.17
C GLN A 125 9.58 7.45 11.21
N GLN A 126 8.96 6.74 10.25
CA GLN A 126 7.50 6.63 10.19
C GLN A 126 6.95 5.79 11.35
N ILE A 127 7.61 4.70 11.73
CA ILE A 127 7.24 3.89 12.90
C ILE A 127 7.29 4.75 14.17
N ALA A 128 8.40 5.48 14.40
CA ALA A 128 8.51 6.35 15.56
C ALA A 128 7.42 7.44 15.59
N ALA A 129 7.07 8.01 14.43
CA ALA A 129 6.00 9.00 14.34
C ALA A 129 4.61 8.40 14.61
N CYS A 130 4.36 7.16 14.18
CA CYS A 130 3.12 6.42 14.49
C CYS A 130 3.02 6.11 15.99
N GLU A 131 4.09 5.60 16.60
CA GLU A 131 4.15 5.32 18.04
C GLU A 131 3.92 6.61 18.87
N ALA A 132 4.53 7.73 18.46
CA ALA A 132 4.32 9.03 19.10
C ALA A 132 2.87 9.54 18.99
N ALA A 133 2.16 9.18 17.94
CA ALA A 133 0.74 9.49 17.75
C ALA A 133 -0.21 8.50 18.47
N GLY A 134 0.33 7.47 19.15
CA GLY A 134 -0.46 6.48 19.89
C GLY A 134 -0.85 5.24 19.09
N ILE A 135 -0.29 5.05 17.90
CA ILE A 135 -0.50 3.83 17.10
C ILE A 135 0.45 2.75 17.64
N SER A 136 -0.11 1.65 18.12
CA SER A 136 0.67 0.54 18.66
C SER A 136 1.47 -0.18 17.58
N ARG A 137 2.70 -0.58 17.89
CA ARG A 137 3.65 -1.20 16.97
C ARG A 137 3.13 -2.49 16.32
N ASP A 138 2.33 -3.26 17.04
CA ASP A 138 1.68 -4.49 16.57
C ASP A 138 0.55 -4.25 15.54
N LYS A 139 0.16 -2.99 15.34
CA LYS A 139 -0.81 -2.56 14.32
C LYS A 139 -0.15 -2.08 13.02
N ILE A 140 1.18 -2.09 12.93
CA ILE A 140 1.90 -1.55 11.78
C ILE A 140 2.35 -2.69 10.86
N LEU A 141 2.04 -2.58 9.57
CA LEU A 141 2.58 -3.36 8.47
C LEU A 141 3.50 -2.44 7.63
N LEU A 142 4.51 -3.01 6.99
CA LEU A 142 5.43 -2.26 6.14
C LEU A 142 5.33 -2.74 4.69
N ASP A 143 5.24 -1.82 3.74
CA ASP A 143 5.36 -2.10 2.31
C ASP A 143 6.59 -1.38 1.75
N PRO A 144 7.62 -2.11 1.30
CA PRO A 144 8.81 -1.49 0.70
C PRO A 144 8.54 -0.76 -0.62
N GLY A 145 7.33 -0.85 -1.18
CA GLY A 145 6.85 -0.04 -2.29
C GLY A 145 7.46 -0.44 -3.64
N PHE A 146 7.29 -1.69 -4.06
CA PHE A 146 7.68 -2.11 -5.41
C PHE A 146 7.04 -1.25 -6.48
N GLY A 147 7.85 -0.66 -7.37
CA GLY A 147 7.39 0.20 -8.45
C GLY A 147 7.10 1.66 -8.06
N PHE A 148 7.31 2.04 -6.80
CA PHE A 148 7.11 3.40 -6.31
C PHE A 148 8.45 4.12 -6.14
N GLY A 149 8.82 4.97 -7.11
CA GLY A 149 10.09 5.68 -7.11
C GLY A 149 11.31 4.76 -7.16
N LYS A 150 11.25 3.69 -7.95
CA LYS A 150 12.31 2.67 -8.05
C LYS A 150 12.56 2.26 -9.49
N THR A 151 13.82 2.15 -9.88
CA THR A 151 14.24 1.59 -11.18
C THR A 151 13.93 0.09 -11.26
N LEU A 152 14.08 -0.50 -12.46
CA LEU A 152 13.99 -1.95 -12.63
C LEU A 152 14.99 -2.69 -11.72
N GLN A 153 16.24 -2.21 -11.69
CA GLN A 153 17.30 -2.78 -10.87
C GLN A 153 16.96 -2.68 -9.37
N HIS A 154 16.51 -1.51 -8.90
CA HIS A 154 16.11 -1.32 -7.50
C HIS A 154 14.99 -2.29 -7.08
N ASN A 155 14.00 -2.54 -7.95
CA ASN A 155 12.93 -3.48 -7.64
C ASN A 155 13.43 -4.92 -7.50
N TYR A 156 14.37 -5.37 -8.35
CA TYR A 156 14.92 -6.73 -8.23
C TYR A 156 15.93 -6.87 -7.09
N GLN A 157 16.70 -5.83 -6.76
CA GLN A 157 17.51 -5.80 -5.54
C GLN A 157 16.63 -5.91 -4.30
N LEU A 158 15.53 -5.14 -4.27
CA LEU A 158 14.55 -5.15 -3.19
C LEU A 158 13.91 -6.53 -3.00
N LEU A 159 13.57 -7.21 -4.09
CA LEU A 159 13.02 -8.57 -4.06
C LEU A 159 14.06 -9.58 -3.53
N ASN A 160 15.30 -9.48 -3.98
CA ASN A 160 16.39 -10.41 -3.59
C ASN A 160 16.78 -10.31 -2.12
N GLU A 161 16.62 -9.13 -1.52
CA GLU A 161 17.03 -8.86 -0.14
C GLU A 161 15.83 -8.42 0.74
N LEU A 162 14.61 -8.85 0.39
CA LEU A 162 13.37 -8.48 1.08
C LEU A 162 13.42 -8.84 2.58
N GLU A 163 14.07 -9.94 2.92
CA GLU A 163 14.28 -10.42 4.30
C GLU A 163 14.94 -9.39 5.22
N ARG A 164 15.70 -8.42 4.70
CA ARG A 164 16.30 -7.34 5.49
C ARG A 164 15.29 -6.58 6.34
N PHE A 165 14.06 -6.43 5.85
CA PHE A 165 12.99 -5.70 6.57
C PHE A 165 12.41 -6.50 7.73
N HIS A 166 12.68 -7.79 7.88
CA HIS A 166 12.31 -8.59 9.06
C HIS A 166 12.96 -8.04 10.35
N ARG A 167 14.03 -7.25 10.23
CA ARG A 167 14.65 -6.55 11.38
C ARG A 167 13.67 -5.65 12.15
N PHE A 168 12.60 -5.16 11.50
CA PHE A 168 11.57 -4.35 12.15
C PHE A 168 10.60 -5.19 12.99
N ASN A 169 10.59 -6.51 12.82
CA ASN A 169 9.67 -7.45 13.47
C ASN A 169 8.20 -7.04 13.26
N MET A 170 7.86 -6.69 12.02
CA MET A 170 6.53 -6.31 11.55
C MET A 170 6.18 -7.11 10.30
N PRO A 171 4.87 -7.39 10.05
CA PRO A 171 4.46 -8.01 8.81
C PRO A 171 4.82 -7.15 7.60
N LEU A 172 5.19 -7.81 6.49
CA LEU A 172 5.42 -7.16 5.22
C LEU A 172 4.21 -7.35 4.30
N LEU A 173 3.78 -6.26 3.66
CA LEU A 173 2.85 -6.28 2.54
C LEU A 173 3.64 -5.99 1.27
N VAL A 174 3.47 -6.80 0.24
CA VAL A 174 4.19 -6.64 -1.02
C VAL A 174 3.23 -6.67 -2.21
N GLY A 175 3.13 -5.55 -2.90
CA GLY A 175 2.29 -5.41 -4.09
C GLY A 175 3.09 -5.61 -5.38
N MET A 176 3.04 -6.78 -5.99
CA MET A 176 3.83 -7.09 -7.19
C MET A 176 3.00 -7.42 -8.43
N SER A 177 1.69 -7.62 -8.29
CA SER A 177 0.82 -8.10 -9.36
C SER A 177 0.87 -7.20 -10.59
N ARG A 178 1.29 -7.77 -11.73
CA ARG A 178 1.33 -7.15 -13.06
C ARG A 178 2.13 -5.85 -13.16
N LYS A 179 2.99 -5.54 -12.17
CA LYS A 179 3.79 -4.31 -12.16
C LYS A 179 4.77 -4.24 -13.33
N SER A 180 5.19 -3.01 -13.64
CA SER A 180 6.11 -2.72 -14.76
C SER A 180 7.44 -3.47 -14.66
N MET A 181 7.94 -3.73 -13.44
CA MET A 181 9.17 -4.52 -13.26
C MET A 181 9.09 -5.88 -13.95
N ILE A 182 7.93 -6.55 -13.91
CA ILE A 182 7.72 -7.83 -14.59
C ILE A 182 7.70 -7.62 -16.11
N GLY A 183 6.95 -6.63 -16.58
CA GLY A 183 6.84 -6.34 -18.02
C GLY A 183 8.18 -5.92 -18.63
N ASN A 184 8.95 -5.09 -17.95
CA ASN A 184 10.25 -4.62 -18.40
C ASN A 184 11.29 -5.74 -18.48
N LEU A 185 11.22 -6.73 -17.58
CA LEU A 185 12.11 -7.90 -17.63
C LEU A 185 11.71 -8.90 -18.70
N THR A 186 10.40 -9.18 -18.82
CA THR A 186 9.89 -10.29 -19.66
C THR A 186 9.46 -9.85 -21.06
N GLY A 187 9.38 -8.54 -21.32
CA GLY A 187 8.80 -7.99 -22.56
C GLY A 187 7.28 -8.18 -22.68
N GLN A 188 6.60 -8.64 -21.63
CA GLN A 188 5.18 -8.99 -21.70
C GLN A 188 4.25 -7.78 -21.43
N PRO A 189 3.16 -7.63 -22.21
CA PRO A 189 2.11 -6.66 -21.92
C PRO A 189 1.38 -7.03 -20.62
N VAL A 190 0.65 -6.07 -20.05
CA VAL A 190 0.08 -6.17 -18.69
C VAL A 190 -0.86 -7.37 -18.48
N ASP A 191 -1.63 -7.72 -19.50
CA ASP A 191 -2.56 -8.86 -19.50
C ASP A 191 -1.85 -10.23 -19.51
N LYS A 192 -0.58 -10.29 -19.93
CA LYS A 192 0.24 -11.51 -19.97
C LYS A 192 1.26 -11.65 -18.83
N ARG A 193 1.16 -10.82 -17.80
CA ARG A 193 2.11 -10.83 -16.67
C ARG A 193 1.73 -11.76 -15.51
N LEU A 194 0.72 -12.64 -15.66
CA LEU A 194 0.25 -13.51 -14.58
C LEU A 194 1.37 -14.44 -14.08
N ALA A 195 2.01 -15.20 -14.99
CA ALA A 195 3.08 -16.12 -14.62
C ALA A 195 4.25 -15.41 -13.91
N GLY A 196 4.67 -14.25 -14.42
CA GLY A 196 5.69 -13.42 -13.77
C GLY A 196 5.25 -12.88 -12.40
N SER A 197 3.97 -12.52 -12.26
CA SER A 197 3.43 -12.08 -10.96
C SER A 197 3.46 -13.20 -9.91
N LEU A 198 3.11 -14.43 -10.31
CA LEU A 198 3.18 -15.60 -9.43
C LEU A 198 4.63 -15.91 -9.05
N ALA A 199 5.56 -15.88 -10.01
CA ALA A 199 6.97 -16.13 -9.74
C ALA A 199 7.55 -15.16 -8.70
N VAL A 200 7.35 -13.85 -8.87
CA VAL A 200 7.88 -12.85 -7.91
C VAL A 200 7.16 -12.93 -6.56
N ALA A 201 5.87 -13.25 -6.53
CA ALA A 201 5.14 -13.46 -5.28
C ALA A 201 5.66 -14.68 -4.51
N THR A 202 5.99 -15.79 -5.21
CA THR A 202 6.57 -16.98 -4.60
C THR A 202 7.97 -16.72 -4.03
N VAL A 203 8.76 -15.86 -4.68
CA VAL A 203 10.09 -15.47 -4.15
C VAL A 203 9.97 -14.58 -2.92
N ALA A 204 8.92 -13.76 -2.85
CA ALA A 204 8.69 -12.84 -1.73
C ALA A 204 8.06 -13.52 -0.50
N ALA A 205 7.48 -14.70 -0.64
CA ALA A 205 6.82 -15.47 0.44
C ALA A 205 7.84 -16.29 1.23
#